data_f9fb582275f1cd86fb53307cd86ce43c
#
_entry.id   f9fb582275f1cd86fb53307cd86ce43c
#
_cell.length_a   1.000
_cell.length_b   1.000
_cell.length_c   1.000
_cell.angle_alpha   90.00
_cell.angle_beta   90.00
_cell.angle_gamma   90.00
#
_symmetry.space_group_name_H-M   'P 1'
#
loop_
_entity.id
_entity.type
_entity.pdbx_description
1 polymer ?
#
loop_
_entity_poly.entity_id
_entity_poly.type
_entity_poly.pdbx_seq_one_letter_code
_entity_poly.pdbx_strand_id
1 'polypeptide(L)'
;MPLFIATGPGPYPSHRELHPAFYGCFDWHSCVEMEWVVIRLLRLFPGDVPLDRARETLGGLLTPRNIATEIAFFNNPNHRSVERPYGWAWLLTLQHELEIWNDEDGARWAAAVRPLADLLCANLIAWLPKLTYPQRMGMHGNTAFSLLRSLDLAERRAGEGEPDLLSAIRTAGFRFFAQDTEYPAQYEPSGADFLSAALSEAELMSRLLDPARFPAWLDAFLPGLAESQPASLFTPAIGGDETDGQIAHLTGLNLSRATSFVRLAEALPAGDVRTPALLDAASRHARVSLPAVTGGDYMVEHWLAAYASLLLGP
;
A
#
# COMPACT_ATOMS: atom_id res chain seq x y z
N MET A 1 -13.66 0.30 -4.98
CA MET A 1 -13.36 0.65 -6.40
C MET A 1 -14.29 -0.16 -7.30
N PRO A 2 -14.68 0.31 -8.49
CA PRO A 2 -15.47 -0.52 -9.41
C PRO A 2 -14.60 -1.64 -9.98
N LEU A 3 -15.17 -2.85 -10.08
CA LEU A 3 -14.49 -4.01 -10.69
C LEU A 3 -14.26 -3.84 -12.20
N PHE A 4 -15.13 -3.07 -12.86
CA PHE A 4 -15.04 -2.74 -14.29
C PHE A 4 -15.97 -1.57 -14.62
N ILE A 5 -15.80 -1.01 -15.82
CA ILE A 5 -16.70 0.03 -16.34
C ILE A 5 -17.61 -0.59 -17.39
N ALA A 6 -18.92 -0.64 -17.09
CA ALA A 6 -19.93 -1.13 -18.03
C ALA A 6 -20.11 -0.13 -19.18
N THR A 7 -20.01 -0.62 -20.42
CA THR A 7 -20.16 0.19 -21.64
C THR A 7 -21.41 -0.15 -22.45
N GLY A 8 -22.27 -1.04 -21.91
CA GLY A 8 -23.51 -1.47 -22.55
C GLY A 8 -24.37 -2.33 -21.62
N PRO A 9 -25.53 -2.84 -22.07
CA PRO A 9 -26.37 -3.73 -21.28
C PRO A 9 -25.71 -5.09 -21.09
N GLY A 10 -26.01 -5.76 -19.93
CA GLY A 10 -25.51 -7.09 -19.58
C GLY A 10 -25.95 -8.22 -20.53
N PRO A 11 -25.52 -9.45 -20.27
CA PRO A 11 -24.93 -9.91 -19.01
C PRO A 11 -23.49 -9.43 -18.83
N TYR A 12 -23.11 -9.22 -17.57
CA TYR A 12 -21.75 -8.84 -17.19
C TYR A 12 -20.95 -10.05 -16.71
N PRO A 13 -19.63 -10.12 -17.00
CA PRO A 13 -18.78 -11.18 -16.50
C PRO A 13 -18.69 -11.13 -14.96
N SER A 14 -18.51 -12.31 -14.36
CA SER A 14 -18.22 -12.42 -12.94
C SER A 14 -16.83 -11.87 -12.59
N HIS A 15 -16.60 -11.60 -11.30
CA HIS A 15 -15.28 -11.20 -10.80
C HIS A 15 -14.19 -12.18 -11.24
N ARG A 16 -14.43 -13.48 -11.08
CA ARG A 16 -13.48 -14.53 -11.47
C ARG A 16 -13.20 -14.58 -12.98
N GLU A 17 -14.17 -14.28 -13.81
CA GLU A 17 -13.96 -14.24 -15.27
C GLU A 17 -13.16 -13.03 -15.71
N LEU A 18 -13.35 -11.89 -15.05
CA LEU A 18 -12.58 -10.66 -15.30
C LEU A 18 -11.16 -10.75 -14.72
N HIS A 19 -11.05 -11.28 -13.51
CA HIS A 19 -9.85 -11.26 -12.69
C HIS A 19 -9.51 -12.68 -12.17
N PRO A 20 -9.12 -13.61 -13.07
CA PRO A 20 -8.87 -15.00 -12.67
C PRO A 20 -7.61 -15.18 -11.81
N ALA A 21 -6.71 -14.20 -11.79
CA ALA A 21 -5.56 -14.19 -10.88
C ALA A 21 -5.92 -13.59 -9.52
N PHE A 22 -6.78 -12.58 -9.48
CA PHE A 22 -7.07 -11.77 -8.30
C PHE A 22 -8.57 -11.69 -8.01
N TYR A 23 -9.13 -12.76 -7.48
CA TYR A 23 -10.55 -12.83 -7.10
C TYR A 23 -10.72 -13.55 -5.76
N GLY A 24 -11.88 -13.36 -5.13
CA GLY A 24 -12.27 -14.05 -3.89
C GLY A 24 -12.36 -13.14 -2.68
N CYS A 25 -11.70 -11.97 -2.68
CA CYS A 25 -11.92 -10.90 -1.73
C CYS A 25 -12.98 -9.91 -2.24
N PHE A 26 -13.18 -8.80 -1.53
CA PHE A 26 -14.23 -7.83 -1.85
C PHE A 26 -14.00 -7.11 -3.19
N ASP A 27 -12.74 -6.78 -3.48
CA ASP A 27 -12.31 -6.11 -4.71
C ASP A 27 -10.96 -6.64 -5.20
N TRP A 28 -10.48 -6.10 -6.33
CA TRP A 28 -9.26 -6.57 -6.96
C TRP A 28 -8.02 -6.34 -6.09
N HIS A 29 -7.88 -5.12 -5.53
CA HIS A 29 -6.69 -4.79 -4.73
C HIS A 29 -6.64 -5.58 -3.43
N SER A 30 -7.76 -5.85 -2.77
CA SER A 30 -7.75 -6.70 -1.56
C SER A 30 -7.34 -8.14 -1.85
N CYS A 31 -7.65 -8.67 -3.05
CA CYS A 31 -7.10 -9.95 -3.49
C CYS A 31 -5.57 -9.90 -3.62
N VAL A 32 -5.05 -8.87 -4.27
CA VAL A 32 -3.59 -8.65 -4.41
C VAL A 32 -2.92 -8.52 -3.05
N GLU A 33 -3.51 -7.76 -2.13
CA GLU A 33 -3.04 -7.57 -0.75
C GLU A 33 -2.98 -8.90 0.00
N MET A 34 -4.04 -9.69 -0.05
CA MET A 34 -4.08 -10.95 0.67
C MET A 34 -3.16 -12.02 0.06
N GLU A 35 -2.99 -12.03 -1.26
CA GLU A 35 -1.98 -12.88 -1.89
C GLU A 35 -0.56 -12.45 -1.49
N TRP A 36 -0.29 -11.14 -1.43
CA TRP A 36 0.96 -10.63 -0.90
C TRP A 36 1.20 -11.06 0.55
N VAL A 37 0.18 -11.00 1.41
CA VAL A 37 0.28 -11.48 2.81
C VAL A 37 0.66 -12.96 2.84
N VAL A 38 -0.02 -13.81 2.07
CA VAL A 38 0.27 -15.25 2.02
C VAL A 38 1.70 -15.51 1.54
N ILE A 39 2.15 -14.83 0.48
CA ILE A 39 3.51 -14.96 -0.06
C ILE A 39 4.55 -14.51 0.98
N ARG A 40 4.30 -13.38 1.65
CA ARG A 40 5.17 -12.86 2.70
C ARG A 40 5.28 -13.81 3.89
N LEU A 41 4.16 -14.40 4.31
CA LEU A 41 4.15 -15.40 5.36
C LEU A 41 4.89 -16.69 4.94
N LEU A 42 4.71 -17.15 3.70
CA LEU A 42 5.46 -18.29 3.15
C LEU A 42 6.98 -18.03 3.15
N ARG A 43 7.37 -16.79 2.83
CA ARG A 43 8.79 -16.40 2.80
C ARG A 43 9.39 -16.26 4.20
N LEU A 44 8.67 -15.63 5.14
CA LEU A 44 9.21 -15.27 6.46
C LEU A 44 8.95 -16.34 7.53
N PHE A 45 7.81 -17.05 7.44
CA PHE A 45 7.31 -17.95 8.47
C PHE A 45 6.77 -19.28 7.87
N PRO A 46 7.58 -19.99 7.05
CA PRO A 46 7.09 -21.18 6.33
C PRO A 46 6.64 -22.32 7.27
N GLY A 47 7.10 -22.32 8.52
CA GLY A 47 6.70 -23.32 9.52
C GLY A 47 5.34 -23.05 10.18
N ASP A 48 4.79 -21.85 10.02
CA ASP A 48 3.57 -21.42 10.73
C ASP A 48 2.34 -21.32 9.80
N VAL A 49 2.50 -21.61 8.51
CA VAL A 49 1.43 -21.55 7.51
C VAL A 49 1.10 -22.93 6.95
N PRO A 50 -0.13 -23.18 6.47
CA PRO A 50 -0.50 -24.42 5.77
C PRO A 50 0.14 -24.47 4.37
N LEU A 51 1.44 -24.78 4.34
CA LEU A 51 2.36 -24.63 3.22
C LEU A 51 1.82 -25.19 1.90
N ASP A 52 1.40 -26.48 1.91
CA ASP A 52 0.93 -27.16 0.69
C ASP A 52 -0.32 -26.48 0.10
N ARG A 53 -1.29 -26.18 0.98
CA ARG A 53 -2.54 -25.52 0.57
C ARG A 53 -2.28 -24.11 0.02
N ALA A 54 -1.42 -23.35 0.67
CA ALA A 54 -1.06 -22.01 0.23
C ALA A 54 -0.38 -22.04 -1.15
N ARG A 55 0.58 -22.96 -1.34
CA ARG A 55 1.28 -23.13 -2.62
C ARG A 55 0.35 -23.62 -3.74
N GLU A 56 -0.53 -24.57 -3.45
CA GLU A 56 -1.52 -25.06 -4.41
C GLU A 56 -2.47 -23.93 -4.85
N THR A 57 -2.98 -23.14 -3.89
CA THR A 57 -3.88 -22.02 -4.17
C THR A 57 -3.20 -20.98 -5.04
N LEU A 58 -2.04 -20.45 -4.62
CA LEU A 58 -1.29 -19.44 -5.37
C LEU A 58 -0.85 -19.97 -6.73
N GLY A 59 -0.43 -21.23 -6.82
CA GLY A 59 -0.06 -21.89 -8.08
C GLY A 59 -1.21 -22.01 -9.08
N GLY A 60 -2.46 -22.09 -8.59
CA GLY A 60 -3.66 -22.05 -9.43
C GLY A 60 -4.07 -20.63 -9.86
N LEU A 61 -3.74 -19.62 -9.07
CA LEU A 61 -4.06 -18.20 -9.33
C LEU A 61 -3.00 -17.53 -10.20
N LEU A 62 -1.73 -17.56 -9.79
CA LEU A 62 -0.62 -16.87 -10.44
C LEU A 62 -0.04 -17.65 -11.63
N THR A 63 -0.90 -17.90 -12.61
CA THR A 63 -0.52 -18.59 -13.85
C THR A 63 -0.35 -17.61 -15.01
N PRO A 64 0.53 -17.89 -16.01
CA PRO A 64 0.66 -17.03 -17.20
C PRO A 64 -0.67 -16.81 -17.92
N ARG A 65 -1.57 -17.81 -17.92
CA ARG A 65 -2.89 -17.71 -18.54
C ARG A 65 -3.79 -16.69 -17.81
N ASN A 66 -3.86 -16.77 -16.49
CA ASN A 66 -4.68 -15.87 -15.69
C ASN A 66 -4.15 -14.43 -15.79
N ILE A 67 -2.84 -14.26 -15.69
CA ILE A 67 -2.18 -12.96 -15.85
C ILE A 67 -2.40 -12.37 -17.26
N ALA A 68 -2.45 -13.17 -18.30
CA ALA A 68 -2.78 -12.67 -19.64
C ALA A 68 -4.22 -12.08 -19.70
N THR A 69 -5.16 -12.63 -18.93
CA THR A 69 -6.52 -12.07 -18.82
C THR A 69 -6.51 -10.73 -18.07
N GLU A 70 -5.75 -10.61 -16.99
CA GLU A 70 -5.55 -9.34 -16.26
C GLU A 70 -4.93 -8.28 -17.18
N ILE A 71 -3.91 -8.62 -17.94
CA ILE A 71 -3.27 -7.72 -18.91
C ILE A 71 -4.29 -7.24 -19.97
N ALA A 72 -5.11 -8.14 -20.49
CA ALA A 72 -6.16 -7.79 -21.45
C ALA A 72 -7.17 -6.81 -20.83
N PHE A 73 -7.54 -7.00 -19.57
CA PHE A 73 -8.41 -6.09 -18.83
C PHE A 73 -7.81 -4.68 -18.72
N PHE A 74 -6.57 -4.56 -18.22
CA PHE A 74 -5.93 -3.26 -18.01
C PHE A 74 -5.50 -2.57 -19.31
N ASN A 75 -5.34 -3.29 -20.41
CA ASN A 75 -5.12 -2.73 -21.74
C ASN A 75 -6.38 -2.16 -22.39
N ASN A 76 -7.56 -2.46 -21.84
CA ASN A 76 -8.81 -1.88 -22.35
C ASN A 76 -8.85 -0.37 -22.04
N PRO A 77 -9.02 0.50 -23.08
CA PRO A 77 -9.08 1.95 -22.90
C PRO A 77 -10.12 2.42 -21.89
N ASN A 78 -11.21 1.68 -21.70
CA ASN A 78 -12.27 2.02 -20.73
C ASN A 78 -11.85 1.75 -19.28
N HIS A 79 -10.82 0.93 -19.04
CA HIS A 79 -10.36 0.55 -17.70
C HIS A 79 -9.14 1.34 -17.20
N ARG A 80 -8.73 2.41 -17.89
CA ARG A 80 -7.51 3.19 -17.59
C ARG A 80 -7.41 3.78 -16.18
N SER A 81 -8.53 3.90 -15.48
CA SER A 81 -8.60 4.43 -14.11
C SER A 81 -8.96 3.38 -13.06
N VAL A 82 -9.25 2.16 -13.48
CA VAL A 82 -9.56 1.07 -12.55
C VAL A 82 -8.31 0.78 -11.72
N GLU A 83 -8.49 0.64 -10.41
CA GLU A 83 -7.44 0.37 -9.42
C GLU A 83 -6.32 1.43 -9.30
N ARG A 84 -6.39 2.53 -10.06
CA ARG A 84 -5.36 3.57 -10.05
C ARG A 84 -5.56 4.57 -8.90
N PRO A 85 -4.53 4.90 -8.12
CA PRO A 85 -3.18 4.34 -8.16
C PRO A 85 -2.94 3.19 -7.17
N TYR A 86 -3.85 2.94 -6.23
CA TYR A 86 -3.70 2.10 -5.05
C TYR A 86 -3.47 0.63 -5.39
N GLY A 87 -4.39 0.02 -6.13
CA GLY A 87 -4.28 -1.39 -6.52
C GLY A 87 -3.06 -1.64 -7.42
N TRP A 88 -2.71 -0.69 -8.30
CA TRP A 88 -1.47 -0.78 -9.08
C TRP A 88 -0.25 -0.86 -8.19
N ALA A 89 -0.17 0.01 -7.17
CA ALA A 89 0.94 0.03 -6.24
C ALA A 89 1.04 -1.26 -5.41
N TRP A 90 -0.09 -1.84 -5.01
CA TRP A 90 -0.10 -3.13 -4.33
C TRP A 90 0.37 -4.29 -5.20
N LEU A 91 0.03 -4.28 -6.50
CA LEU A 91 0.59 -5.29 -7.41
C LEU A 91 2.11 -5.15 -7.57
N LEU A 92 2.64 -3.92 -7.58
CA LEU A 92 4.08 -3.70 -7.60
C LEU A 92 4.76 -4.15 -6.30
N THR A 93 4.07 -3.99 -5.16
CA THR A 93 4.51 -4.53 -3.87
C THR A 93 4.54 -6.08 -3.89
N LEU A 94 3.49 -6.70 -4.44
CA LEU A 94 3.42 -8.16 -4.63
C LEU A 94 4.56 -8.66 -5.52
N GLN A 95 4.79 -8.02 -6.66
CA GLN A 95 5.87 -8.39 -7.57
C GLN A 95 7.24 -8.28 -6.89
N HIS A 96 7.48 -7.21 -6.13
CA HIS A 96 8.72 -7.07 -5.36
C HIS A 96 8.92 -8.22 -4.37
N GLU A 97 7.89 -8.57 -3.59
CA GLU A 97 7.94 -9.67 -2.61
C GLU A 97 8.29 -11.00 -3.27
N LEU A 98 7.72 -11.28 -4.45
CA LEU A 98 8.03 -12.46 -5.25
C LEU A 98 9.48 -12.46 -5.77
N GLU A 99 9.98 -11.31 -6.23
CA GLU A 99 11.34 -11.19 -6.78
C GLU A 99 12.46 -11.32 -5.73
N ILE A 100 12.16 -10.97 -4.46
CA ILE A 100 13.14 -11.12 -3.36
C ILE A 100 13.06 -12.48 -2.69
N TRP A 101 12.05 -13.30 -3.00
CA TRP A 101 11.89 -14.61 -2.41
C TRP A 101 12.73 -15.65 -3.15
N ASN A 102 13.79 -16.13 -2.50
CA ASN A 102 14.68 -17.17 -3.04
C ASN A 102 14.04 -18.56 -2.89
N ASP A 103 13.06 -18.87 -3.74
CA ASP A 103 12.27 -20.11 -3.75
C ASP A 103 11.85 -20.42 -5.19
N GLU A 104 11.72 -21.71 -5.55
CA GLU A 104 11.35 -22.13 -6.92
C GLU A 104 9.94 -21.65 -7.32
N ASP A 105 8.96 -21.74 -6.40
CA ASP A 105 7.61 -21.23 -6.63
C ASP A 105 7.62 -19.72 -6.71
N GLY A 106 8.36 -19.03 -5.81
CA GLY A 106 8.54 -17.60 -5.83
C GLY A 106 9.07 -17.10 -7.18
N ALA A 107 10.10 -17.72 -7.70
CA ALA A 107 10.67 -17.40 -9.01
C ALA A 107 9.69 -17.65 -10.17
N ARG A 108 8.94 -18.76 -10.12
CA ARG A 108 7.92 -19.10 -11.11
C ARG A 108 6.78 -18.09 -11.13
N TRP A 109 6.27 -17.71 -9.94
CA TRP A 109 5.18 -16.74 -9.81
C TRP A 109 5.66 -15.32 -10.15
N ALA A 110 6.86 -14.94 -9.75
CA ALA A 110 7.47 -13.68 -10.17
C ALA A 110 7.52 -13.55 -11.69
N ALA A 111 7.97 -14.60 -12.39
CA ALA A 111 8.01 -14.64 -13.85
C ALA A 111 6.60 -14.56 -14.47
N ALA A 112 5.60 -15.19 -13.85
CA ALA A 112 4.21 -15.15 -14.33
C ALA A 112 3.59 -13.75 -14.18
N VAL A 113 3.79 -13.09 -13.01
CA VAL A 113 3.19 -11.77 -12.69
C VAL A 113 3.93 -10.61 -13.36
N ARG A 114 5.24 -10.76 -13.64
CA ARG A 114 6.09 -9.69 -14.21
C ARG A 114 5.46 -8.94 -15.38
N PRO A 115 4.86 -9.59 -16.42
CA PRO A 115 4.27 -8.86 -17.56
C PRO A 115 3.15 -7.91 -17.18
N LEU A 116 2.35 -8.24 -16.14
CA LEU A 116 1.31 -7.35 -15.59
C LEU A 116 1.96 -6.20 -14.80
N ALA A 117 2.95 -6.49 -13.98
CA ALA A 117 3.70 -5.46 -13.25
C ALA A 117 4.37 -4.47 -14.21
N ASP A 118 4.95 -4.95 -15.31
CA ASP A 118 5.57 -4.10 -16.35
C ASP A 118 4.53 -3.17 -16.99
N LEU A 119 3.34 -3.69 -17.31
CA LEU A 119 2.23 -2.88 -17.82
C LEU A 119 1.81 -1.79 -16.83
N LEU A 120 1.66 -2.14 -15.53
CA LEU A 120 1.25 -1.17 -14.52
C LEU A 120 2.35 -0.16 -14.20
N CYS A 121 3.63 -0.55 -14.24
CA CYS A 121 4.76 0.39 -14.21
C CYS A 121 4.68 1.41 -15.35
N ALA A 122 4.51 0.93 -16.59
CA ALA A 122 4.38 1.81 -17.75
C ALA A 122 3.18 2.75 -17.64
N ASN A 123 2.04 2.25 -17.14
CA ASN A 123 0.85 3.05 -16.89
C ASN A 123 1.09 4.12 -15.81
N LEU A 124 1.78 3.79 -14.72
CA LEU A 124 2.12 4.72 -13.65
C LEU A 124 3.07 5.82 -14.15
N ILE A 125 4.14 5.44 -14.86
CA ILE A 125 5.09 6.36 -15.50
C ILE A 125 4.37 7.33 -16.45
N ALA A 126 3.47 6.83 -17.28
CA ALA A 126 2.71 7.64 -18.23
C ALA A 126 1.65 8.53 -17.58
N TRP A 127 1.15 8.17 -16.41
CA TRP A 127 0.11 8.92 -15.69
C TRP A 127 0.68 10.03 -14.81
N LEU A 128 1.77 9.80 -14.07
CA LEU A 128 2.32 10.75 -13.10
C LEU A 128 2.57 12.15 -13.68
N PRO A 129 3.12 12.33 -14.90
CA PRO A 129 3.28 13.66 -15.48
C PRO A 129 1.97 14.40 -15.78
N LYS A 130 0.86 13.68 -15.96
CA LYS A 130 -0.47 14.24 -16.25
C LYS A 130 -1.21 14.66 -15.00
N LEU A 131 -0.78 14.22 -13.83
CA LEU A 131 -1.38 14.56 -12.56
C LEU A 131 -0.98 15.98 -12.18
N THR A 132 -1.92 16.93 -12.26
CA THR A 132 -1.66 18.35 -11.94
C THR A 132 -1.48 18.56 -10.44
N TYR A 133 -2.29 17.90 -9.63
CA TYR A 133 -2.26 17.97 -8.17
C TYR A 133 -2.21 16.57 -7.57
N PRO A 134 -1.47 16.32 -6.48
CA PRO A 134 -1.52 15.05 -5.77
C PRO A 134 -2.86 14.91 -5.04
N GLN A 135 -3.31 13.69 -4.83
CA GLN A 135 -4.46 13.40 -3.99
C GLN A 135 -3.95 13.18 -2.55
N ARG A 136 -4.24 14.13 -1.67
CA ARG A 136 -3.94 14.09 -0.23
C ARG A 136 -5.21 13.68 0.52
N MET A 137 -5.44 12.38 0.60
CA MET A 137 -6.62 11.82 1.25
C MET A 137 -6.28 10.51 1.95
N GLY A 138 -7.05 10.14 2.96
CA GLY A 138 -6.84 8.91 3.72
C GLY A 138 -7.40 7.64 3.06
N MET A 139 -7.62 7.64 1.75
CA MET A 139 -8.25 6.56 1.00
C MET A 139 -7.44 6.16 -0.24
N HIS A 140 -7.98 5.23 -1.04
CA HIS A 140 -7.35 4.61 -2.23
C HIS A 140 -6.74 5.60 -3.24
N GLY A 141 -7.20 6.85 -3.29
CA GLY A 141 -6.62 7.86 -4.16
C GLY A 141 -5.27 8.43 -3.69
N ASN A 142 -4.79 8.10 -2.47
CA ASN A 142 -3.59 8.69 -1.89
C ASN A 142 -2.36 8.52 -2.79
N THR A 143 -1.85 9.65 -3.28
CA THR A 143 -0.71 9.64 -4.21
C THR A 143 0.58 9.25 -3.48
N ALA A 144 0.85 9.82 -2.31
CA ALA A 144 2.08 9.56 -1.56
C ALA A 144 2.20 8.08 -1.16
N PHE A 145 1.12 7.49 -0.62
CA PHE A 145 1.08 6.07 -0.29
C PHE A 145 1.37 5.17 -1.50
N SER A 146 0.74 5.47 -2.63
CA SER A 146 0.91 4.66 -3.83
C SER A 146 2.33 4.76 -4.41
N LEU A 147 2.95 5.94 -4.37
CA LEU A 147 4.36 6.09 -4.73
C LEU A 147 5.27 5.32 -3.78
N LEU A 148 5.01 5.40 -2.48
CA LEU A 148 5.75 4.69 -1.45
C LEU A 148 5.69 3.16 -1.64
N ARG A 149 4.49 2.60 -1.88
CA ARG A 149 4.32 1.15 -2.13
C ARG A 149 5.00 0.67 -3.42
N SER A 150 5.18 1.54 -4.39
CA SER A 150 5.86 1.22 -5.65
C SER A 150 7.38 1.34 -5.55
N LEU A 151 7.92 1.94 -4.49
CA LEU A 151 9.31 2.39 -4.41
C LEU A 151 10.28 1.22 -4.32
N ASP A 152 9.97 0.17 -3.54
CA ASP A 152 10.87 -0.96 -3.34
C ASP A 152 11.14 -1.71 -4.65
N LEU A 153 10.10 -1.96 -5.46
CA LEU A 153 10.27 -2.52 -6.80
C LEU A 153 11.04 -1.56 -7.72
N ALA A 154 10.76 -0.26 -7.64
CA ALA A 154 11.42 0.75 -8.46
C ALA A 154 12.93 0.84 -8.17
N GLU A 155 13.33 0.81 -6.90
CA GLU A 155 14.73 0.82 -6.47
C GLU A 155 15.45 -0.46 -6.91
N ARG A 156 14.82 -1.63 -6.75
CA ARG A 156 15.36 -2.90 -7.20
C ARG A 156 15.63 -2.88 -8.71
N ARG A 157 14.62 -2.50 -9.51
CA ARG A 157 14.74 -2.44 -10.97
C ARG A 157 15.77 -1.42 -11.44
N ALA A 158 15.88 -0.28 -10.76
CA ALA A 158 16.93 0.70 -11.05
C ALA A 158 18.34 0.11 -10.82
N GLY A 159 18.51 -0.71 -9.76
CA GLY A 159 19.74 -1.48 -9.53
C GLY A 159 20.05 -2.51 -10.62
N GLU A 160 19.03 -2.99 -11.32
CA GLU A 160 19.12 -3.92 -12.45
C GLU A 160 19.26 -3.20 -13.83
N GLY A 161 19.28 -1.87 -13.84
CA GLY A 161 19.44 -1.05 -15.05
C GLY A 161 18.13 -0.55 -15.68
N GLU A 162 17.01 -0.67 -14.97
CA GLU A 162 15.67 -0.18 -15.37
C GLU A 162 15.22 1.01 -14.48
N PRO A 163 15.78 2.23 -14.62
CA PRO A 163 15.58 3.33 -13.66
C PRO A 163 14.28 4.14 -13.87
N ASP A 164 13.50 3.88 -14.93
CA ASP A 164 12.42 4.77 -15.36
C ASP A 164 11.33 4.96 -14.30
N LEU A 165 10.93 3.87 -13.62
CA LEU A 165 9.92 3.94 -12.57
C LEU A 165 10.42 4.74 -11.38
N LEU A 166 11.65 4.50 -10.93
CA LEU A 166 12.26 5.25 -9.81
C LEU A 166 12.38 6.75 -10.15
N SER A 167 12.81 7.05 -11.37
CA SER A 167 12.90 8.43 -11.86
C SER A 167 11.56 9.14 -11.88
N ALA A 168 10.50 8.45 -12.34
CA ALA A 168 9.14 8.98 -12.36
C ALA A 168 8.60 9.23 -10.94
N ILE A 169 8.81 8.29 -10.00
CA ILE A 169 8.40 8.41 -8.60
C ILE A 169 9.13 9.58 -7.93
N ARG A 170 10.45 9.68 -8.08
CA ARG A 170 11.25 10.78 -7.50
C ARG A 170 10.81 12.13 -8.05
N THR A 171 10.65 12.24 -9.38
CA THR A 171 10.19 13.47 -10.02
C THR A 171 8.83 13.91 -9.51
N ALA A 172 7.88 13.00 -9.43
CA ALA A 172 6.53 13.29 -8.92
C ALA A 172 6.55 13.63 -7.42
N GLY A 173 7.27 12.86 -6.59
CA GLY A 173 7.38 13.08 -5.16
C GLY A 173 7.98 14.45 -4.83
N PHE A 174 9.10 14.83 -5.46
CA PHE A 174 9.69 16.15 -5.26
C PHE A 174 8.79 17.28 -5.77
N ARG A 175 8.16 17.10 -6.93
CA ARG A 175 7.26 18.12 -7.49
C ARG A 175 6.06 18.39 -6.60
N PHE A 176 5.52 17.35 -5.95
CA PHE A 176 4.29 17.48 -5.19
C PHE A 176 4.49 17.82 -3.71
N PHE A 177 5.59 17.33 -3.11
CA PHE A 177 5.68 17.26 -1.66
C PHE A 177 6.91 17.96 -1.06
N ALA A 178 7.97 18.22 -1.85
CA ALA A 178 9.22 18.73 -1.29
C ALA A 178 9.13 20.12 -0.65
N GLN A 179 8.12 20.91 -1.01
CA GLN A 179 7.91 22.27 -0.49
C GLN A 179 6.74 22.36 0.52
N ASP A 180 6.10 21.25 0.85
CA ASP A 180 4.97 21.27 1.78
C ASP A 180 5.45 21.55 3.22
N THR A 181 4.72 22.42 3.90
CA THR A 181 4.99 22.85 5.29
C THR A 181 3.67 22.97 6.04
N GLU A 182 3.71 22.86 7.37
CA GLU A 182 2.56 23.08 8.27
C GLU A 182 1.30 22.34 7.81
N TYR A 183 1.46 21.04 7.48
CA TYR A 183 0.34 20.22 7.00
C TYR A 183 -0.80 20.20 8.03
N PRO A 184 -2.08 20.44 7.63
CA PRO A 184 -3.20 20.58 8.55
C PRO A 184 -3.68 19.22 9.12
N ALA A 185 -2.79 18.44 9.70
CA ALA A 185 -3.06 17.10 10.23
C ALA A 185 -4.09 17.08 11.39
N GLN A 186 -4.44 18.23 11.96
CA GLN A 186 -5.51 18.32 12.96
C GLN A 186 -6.90 17.94 12.42
N TYR A 187 -7.09 17.90 11.11
CA TYR A 187 -8.33 17.47 10.48
C TYR A 187 -8.38 15.97 10.18
N GLU A 188 -7.31 15.24 10.44
CA GLU A 188 -7.32 13.79 10.35
C GLU A 188 -7.79 13.16 11.70
N PRO A 189 -8.55 12.02 11.63
CA PRO A 189 -8.99 11.35 10.42
C PRO A 189 -10.29 11.95 9.84
N SER A 190 -10.50 11.74 8.54
CA SER A 190 -11.83 11.80 7.93
C SER A 190 -12.60 10.50 8.19
N GLY A 191 -13.94 10.51 8.02
CA GLY A 191 -14.83 9.44 8.50
C GLY A 191 -14.64 8.05 7.87
N ALA A 192 -13.88 7.94 6.78
CA ALA A 192 -13.61 6.67 6.08
C ALA A 192 -12.12 6.48 5.77
N ASP A 193 -11.24 7.15 6.48
CA ASP A 193 -9.80 7.04 6.28
C ASP A 193 -9.28 5.68 6.78
N PHE A 194 -8.44 5.03 5.98
CA PHE A 194 -7.60 3.90 6.39
C PHE A 194 -6.09 4.22 6.26
N LEU A 195 -5.78 5.40 5.74
CA LEU A 195 -4.44 5.98 5.67
C LEU A 195 -4.44 7.36 6.35
N SER A 196 -3.30 7.76 6.88
CA SER A 196 -3.03 9.16 7.19
C SER A 196 -2.39 9.81 5.97
N ALA A 197 -3.01 10.84 5.43
CA ALA A 197 -2.43 11.56 4.29
C ALA A 197 -1.11 12.25 4.70
N ALA A 198 -1.08 12.83 5.90
CA ALA A 198 0.13 13.43 6.47
C ALA A 198 1.26 12.42 6.64
N LEU A 199 0.99 11.28 7.28
CA LEU A 199 2.04 10.29 7.56
C LEU A 199 2.49 9.56 6.30
N SER A 200 1.58 9.29 5.33
CA SER A 200 1.96 8.70 4.05
C SER A 200 2.92 9.63 3.26
N GLU A 201 2.69 10.92 3.30
CA GLU A 201 3.55 11.92 2.68
C GLU A 201 4.91 11.98 3.40
N ALA A 202 4.91 12.05 4.73
CA ALA A 202 6.13 12.07 5.53
C ALA A 202 6.97 10.82 5.31
N GLU A 203 6.36 9.62 5.26
CA GLU A 203 7.04 8.36 5.01
C GLU A 203 7.63 8.29 3.59
N LEU A 204 6.90 8.75 2.57
CA LEU A 204 7.45 8.86 1.22
C LEU A 204 8.67 9.80 1.20
N MET A 205 8.56 10.97 1.81
CA MET A 205 9.63 11.96 1.81
C MET A 205 10.86 11.50 2.61
N SER A 206 10.70 10.68 3.64
CA SER A 206 11.82 10.05 4.35
C SER A 206 12.66 9.14 3.46
N ARG A 207 12.05 8.53 2.42
CA ARG A 207 12.71 7.68 1.43
C ARG A 207 13.31 8.46 0.25
N LEU A 208 12.76 9.63 -0.07
CA LEU A 208 13.16 10.42 -1.23
C LEU A 208 14.22 11.48 -0.93
N LEU A 209 14.16 12.10 0.25
CA LEU A 209 15.10 13.10 0.68
C LEU A 209 16.44 12.48 1.12
N ASP A 210 17.48 13.30 1.05
CA ASP A 210 18.74 12.99 1.73
C ASP A 210 18.49 12.84 3.24
N PRO A 211 19.00 11.79 3.91
CA PRO A 211 18.82 11.59 5.35
C PRO A 211 19.21 12.80 6.21
N ALA A 212 20.18 13.60 5.78
CA ALA A 212 20.58 14.82 6.50
C ALA A 212 19.56 15.96 6.36
N ARG A 213 18.72 15.94 5.33
CA ARG A 213 17.71 16.98 5.05
C ARG A 213 16.34 16.63 5.60
N PHE A 214 16.04 15.34 5.72
CA PHE A 214 14.73 14.86 6.12
C PHE A 214 14.27 15.38 7.48
N PRO A 215 15.09 15.40 8.56
CA PRO A 215 14.66 15.88 9.87
C PRO A 215 14.17 17.33 9.87
N ALA A 216 14.82 18.22 9.12
CA ALA A 216 14.43 19.62 9.01
C ALA A 216 13.16 19.79 8.16
N TRP A 217 13.02 19.00 7.10
CA TRP A 217 11.79 18.98 6.29
C TRP A 217 10.59 18.48 7.13
N LEU A 218 10.78 17.40 7.89
CA LEU A 218 9.71 16.83 8.74
C LEU A 218 9.26 17.83 9.82
N ASP A 219 10.18 18.58 10.39
CA ASP A 219 9.87 19.60 11.38
C ASP A 219 9.05 20.75 10.81
N ALA A 220 9.37 21.18 9.58
CA ALA A 220 8.60 22.19 8.87
C ALA A 220 7.22 21.67 8.40
N PHE A 221 7.13 20.38 8.03
CA PHE A 221 5.92 19.76 7.51
C PHE A 221 4.92 19.41 8.62
N LEU A 222 5.37 18.82 9.71
CA LEU A 222 4.57 18.42 10.90
C LEU A 222 5.23 18.97 12.18
N PRO A 223 5.13 20.26 12.45
CA PRO A 223 5.65 20.82 13.69
C PRO A 223 4.91 20.25 14.91
N GLY A 224 5.62 20.06 16.01
CA GLY A 224 5.03 19.58 17.25
C GLY A 224 4.98 18.06 17.41
N LEU A 225 5.63 17.27 16.56
CA LEU A 225 5.66 15.81 16.69
C LEU A 225 6.31 15.35 18.02
N ALA A 226 7.30 16.08 18.53
CA ALA A 226 7.94 15.77 19.82
C ALA A 226 6.97 15.92 21.00
N GLU A 227 6.01 16.84 20.89
CA GLU A 227 4.94 17.10 21.87
C GLU A 227 3.66 16.29 21.58
N SER A 228 3.72 15.30 20.69
CA SER A 228 2.56 14.51 20.25
C SER A 228 1.43 15.38 19.68
N GLN A 229 1.78 16.38 18.88
CA GLN A 229 0.82 17.29 18.23
C GLN A 229 0.83 17.11 16.71
N PRO A 230 -0.35 17.27 16.05
CA PRO A 230 -1.66 17.49 16.66
C PRO A 230 -2.21 16.23 17.35
N ALA A 231 -2.95 16.40 18.43
CA ALA A 231 -3.47 15.29 19.23
C ALA A 231 -4.32 14.30 18.40
N SER A 232 -5.04 14.77 17.38
CA SER A 232 -5.84 13.93 16.46
C SER A 232 -5.03 12.90 15.68
N LEU A 233 -3.78 13.21 15.36
CA LEU A 233 -2.86 12.31 14.68
C LEU A 233 -2.34 11.21 15.63
N PHE A 234 -2.08 11.58 16.88
CA PHE A 234 -1.50 10.69 17.90
C PHE A 234 -2.54 9.88 18.68
N THR A 235 -3.83 10.21 18.58
CA THR A 235 -4.91 9.45 19.23
C THR A 235 -5.40 8.36 18.29
N PRO A 236 -5.44 7.08 18.73
CA PRO A 236 -6.02 6.01 17.92
C PRO A 236 -7.45 6.32 17.51
N ALA A 237 -7.76 6.09 16.24
CA ALA A 237 -9.10 6.22 15.71
C ALA A 237 -10.02 5.14 16.31
N ILE A 238 -11.28 5.50 16.56
CA ILE A 238 -12.30 4.58 17.07
C ILE A 238 -13.22 4.25 15.91
N GLY A 239 -13.22 2.98 15.49
CA GLY A 239 -14.22 2.42 14.59
C GLY A 239 -15.56 2.27 15.32
N GLY A 240 -16.66 2.52 14.61
CA GLY A 240 -18.00 2.34 15.16
C GLY A 240 -18.62 1.02 14.73
N ASP A 241 -19.07 0.93 13.49
CA ASP A 241 -19.74 -0.25 12.93
C ASP A 241 -18.77 -0.99 12.00
N GLU A 242 -18.29 -2.15 12.42
CA GLU A 242 -17.35 -2.98 11.64
C GLU A 242 -18.04 -3.69 10.45
N THR A 243 -19.37 -3.72 10.40
CA THR A 243 -20.13 -4.27 9.28
C THR A 243 -20.29 -3.29 8.13
N ASP A 244 -20.08 -1.98 8.39
CA ASP A 244 -19.99 -0.95 7.36
C ASP A 244 -18.52 -0.85 6.87
N GLY A 245 -18.27 -1.26 5.63
CA GLY A 245 -16.92 -1.30 5.05
C GLY A 245 -16.20 0.05 5.04
N GLN A 246 -16.91 1.19 5.05
CA GLN A 246 -16.28 2.50 5.13
C GLN A 246 -15.92 2.89 6.57
N ILE A 247 -16.77 2.57 7.52
CA ILE A 247 -16.48 2.82 8.96
C ILE A 247 -15.36 1.87 9.44
N ALA A 248 -15.37 0.63 8.97
CA ALA A 248 -14.34 -0.38 9.25
C ALA A 248 -12.92 0.07 8.82
N HIS A 249 -12.81 0.98 7.85
CA HIS A 249 -11.54 1.60 7.45
C HIS A 249 -10.76 2.23 8.63
N LEU A 250 -11.45 2.82 9.60
CA LEU A 250 -10.80 3.44 10.76
C LEU A 250 -9.99 2.45 11.61
N THR A 251 -10.37 1.17 11.61
CA THR A 251 -9.56 0.13 12.26
C THR A 251 -8.22 -0.06 11.56
N GLY A 252 -8.20 -0.06 10.24
CA GLY A 252 -6.97 -0.14 9.45
C GLY A 252 -6.12 1.13 9.50
N LEU A 253 -6.75 2.29 9.70
CA LEU A 253 -6.03 3.54 9.90
C LEU A 253 -5.03 3.46 11.05
N ASN A 254 -5.39 2.78 12.14
CA ASN A 254 -4.48 2.63 13.26
C ASN A 254 -3.24 1.80 12.89
N LEU A 255 -3.39 0.73 12.10
CA LEU A 255 -2.25 -0.07 11.66
C LEU A 255 -1.37 0.69 10.66
N SER A 256 -1.95 1.42 9.71
CA SER A 256 -1.19 2.25 8.78
C SER A 256 -0.43 3.38 9.50
N ARG A 257 -1.08 4.06 10.45
CA ARG A 257 -0.42 5.07 11.29
C ARG A 257 0.71 4.47 12.13
N ALA A 258 0.49 3.30 12.74
CA ALA A 258 1.52 2.61 13.52
C ALA A 258 2.74 2.29 12.65
N THR A 259 2.53 1.78 11.43
CA THR A 259 3.61 1.53 10.47
C THR A 259 4.38 2.80 10.15
N SER A 260 3.68 3.87 9.76
CA SER A 260 4.33 5.12 9.40
C SER A 260 5.09 5.74 10.58
N PHE A 261 4.56 5.69 11.81
CA PHE A 261 5.27 6.17 13.00
C PHE A 261 6.57 5.39 13.25
N VAL A 262 6.58 4.07 13.09
CA VAL A 262 7.80 3.26 13.19
C VAL A 262 8.81 3.68 12.12
N ARG A 263 8.37 3.74 10.86
CA ARG A 263 9.25 4.09 9.72
C ARG A 263 9.82 5.51 9.82
N LEU A 264 9.04 6.45 10.32
CA LEU A 264 9.54 7.81 10.58
C LEU A 264 10.56 7.83 11.71
N ALA A 265 10.32 7.08 12.80
CA ALA A 265 11.27 6.96 13.90
C ALA A 265 12.61 6.33 13.45
N GLU A 266 12.55 5.32 12.57
CA GLU A 266 13.74 4.68 11.97
C GLU A 266 14.51 5.61 11.02
N ALA A 267 13.81 6.51 10.33
CA ALA A 267 14.41 7.46 9.38
C ALA A 267 15.07 8.67 10.07
N LEU A 268 14.78 8.91 11.34
CA LEU A 268 15.35 10.00 12.11
C LEU A 268 16.72 9.63 12.69
N PRO A 269 17.62 10.61 12.90
CA PRO A 269 18.91 10.38 13.54
C PRO A 269 18.79 9.75 14.93
N ALA A 270 19.76 8.98 15.33
CA ALA A 270 19.81 8.40 16.69
C ALA A 270 19.74 9.51 17.74
N GLY A 271 18.79 9.37 18.69
CA GLY A 271 18.57 10.36 19.76
C GLY A 271 17.70 11.56 19.36
N ASP A 272 17.05 11.54 18.21
CA ASP A 272 16.09 12.58 17.82
C ASP A 272 14.96 12.68 18.86
N VAL A 273 14.60 13.88 19.25
CA VAL A 273 13.62 14.17 20.32
C VAL A 273 12.21 13.69 19.99
N ARG A 274 11.88 13.50 18.72
CA ARG A 274 10.56 13.03 18.23
C ARG A 274 10.40 11.51 18.35
N THR A 275 11.50 10.75 18.30
CA THR A 275 11.49 9.28 18.27
C THR A 275 10.66 8.65 19.41
N PRO A 276 10.78 9.06 20.68
CA PRO A 276 9.97 8.48 21.76
C PRO A 276 8.46 8.66 21.56
N ALA A 277 8.02 9.84 21.11
CA ALA A 277 6.61 10.14 20.89
C ALA A 277 6.04 9.31 19.71
N LEU A 278 6.82 9.14 18.63
CA LEU A 278 6.43 8.33 17.47
C LEU A 278 6.29 6.84 17.84
N LEU A 279 7.25 6.27 18.55
CA LEU A 279 7.20 4.85 18.95
C LEU A 279 6.09 4.57 19.98
N ASP A 280 5.84 5.48 20.90
CA ASP A 280 4.71 5.36 21.83
C ASP A 280 3.37 5.42 21.07
N ALA A 281 3.22 6.35 20.13
CA ALA A 281 2.04 6.41 19.27
C ALA A 281 1.86 5.12 18.45
N ALA A 282 2.92 4.60 17.84
CA ALA A 282 2.89 3.34 17.09
C ALA A 282 2.36 2.20 17.97
N SER A 283 2.89 2.06 19.19
CA SER A 283 2.46 1.04 20.16
C SER A 283 0.97 1.17 20.53
N ARG A 284 0.49 2.39 20.78
CA ARG A 284 -0.92 2.63 21.13
C ARG A 284 -1.86 2.27 19.96
N HIS A 285 -1.55 2.71 18.75
CA HIS A 285 -2.35 2.44 17.55
C HIS A 285 -2.38 0.94 17.23
N ALA A 286 -1.22 0.26 17.25
CA ALA A 286 -1.12 -1.16 17.04
C ALA A 286 -1.97 -1.97 18.03
N ARG A 287 -1.89 -1.62 19.32
CA ARG A 287 -2.62 -2.33 20.38
C ARG A 287 -4.13 -2.29 20.23
N VAL A 288 -4.66 -1.20 19.67
CA VAL A 288 -6.11 -1.05 19.43
C VAL A 288 -6.59 -1.94 18.27
N SER A 289 -5.81 -2.06 17.19
CA SER A 289 -6.31 -2.66 15.94
C SER A 289 -5.76 -4.05 15.62
N LEU A 290 -4.62 -4.47 16.19
CA LEU A 290 -4.12 -5.83 15.96
C LEU A 290 -5.12 -6.94 16.36
N PRO A 291 -5.90 -6.83 17.46
CA PRO A 291 -6.90 -7.85 17.79
C PRO A 291 -8.00 -8.03 16.74
N ALA A 292 -8.27 -7.02 15.91
CA ALA A 292 -9.30 -7.09 14.87
C ALA A 292 -8.82 -7.75 13.55
N VAL A 293 -7.54 -8.14 13.46
CA VAL A 293 -6.97 -8.73 12.23
C VAL A 293 -7.58 -10.11 11.93
N THR A 294 -8.04 -10.82 12.97
CA THR A 294 -8.65 -12.16 12.82
C THR A 294 -9.83 -12.31 13.77
N GLY A 295 -10.85 -13.07 13.35
CA GLY A 295 -12.02 -13.39 14.17
C GLY A 295 -13.10 -12.32 14.20
N GLY A 296 -13.04 -11.34 13.30
CA GLY A 296 -13.98 -10.23 13.14
C GLY A 296 -14.95 -10.40 11.97
N ASP A 297 -15.47 -9.28 11.47
CA ASP A 297 -16.32 -9.23 10.29
C ASP A 297 -15.49 -9.31 9.00
N TYR A 298 -16.06 -9.93 7.95
CA TYR A 298 -15.42 -10.03 6.64
C TYR A 298 -15.04 -8.66 6.05
N MET A 299 -15.80 -7.62 6.33
CA MET A 299 -15.51 -6.25 5.85
C MET A 299 -14.20 -5.68 6.41
N VAL A 300 -13.71 -6.23 7.51
CA VAL A 300 -12.41 -5.92 8.12
C VAL A 300 -11.34 -6.94 7.68
N GLU A 301 -11.65 -8.23 7.79
CA GLU A 301 -10.64 -9.30 7.62
C GLU A 301 -10.09 -9.43 6.20
N HIS A 302 -10.87 -9.05 5.17
CA HIS A 302 -10.45 -9.24 3.77
C HIS A 302 -9.25 -8.37 3.33
N TRP A 303 -8.77 -7.44 4.16
CA TRP A 303 -7.66 -6.55 3.84
C TRP A 303 -6.77 -6.17 5.04
N LEU A 304 -7.30 -6.21 6.28
CA LEU A 304 -6.60 -5.68 7.46
C LEU A 304 -5.27 -6.40 7.76
N ALA A 305 -5.19 -7.70 7.43
CA ALA A 305 -3.96 -8.48 7.57
C ALA A 305 -2.78 -7.93 6.75
N ALA A 306 -3.04 -7.25 5.62
CA ALA A 306 -2.00 -6.60 4.85
C ALA A 306 -1.35 -5.46 5.64
N TYR A 307 -2.15 -4.62 6.30
CA TYR A 307 -1.64 -3.53 7.12
C TYR A 307 -0.92 -4.02 8.39
N ALA A 308 -1.43 -5.09 9.01
CA ALA A 308 -0.71 -5.74 10.11
C ALA A 308 0.65 -6.30 9.64
N SER A 309 0.72 -6.88 8.45
CA SER A 309 1.95 -7.41 7.87
C SER A 309 2.96 -6.33 7.48
N LEU A 310 2.51 -5.12 7.12
CA LEU A 310 3.38 -3.96 6.92
C LEU A 310 4.02 -3.50 8.22
N LEU A 311 3.26 -3.55 9.33
CA LEU A 311 3.73 -3.14 10.65
C LEU A 311 4.71 -4.15 11.27
N LEU A 312 4.40 -5.45 11.17
CA LEU A 312 5.11 -6.51 11.88
C LEU A 312 6.29 -7.10 11.07
N GLY A 313 6.40 -6.74 9.82
CA GLY A 313 7.46 -7.25 8.96
C GLY A 313 8.71 -6.37 8.93
N PRO A 314 9.85 -6.98 8.58
CA PRO A 314 11.08 -6.24 8.32
C PRO A 314 10.95 -5.34 7.09
#